data_c3c004b741f502d47b96ba4b51c36ee8
#
_entry.id   c3c004b741f502d47b96ba4b51c36ee8
#
_cell.length_a   1.000
_cell.length_b   1.000
_cell.length_c   1.000
_cell.angle_alpha   90.00
_cell.angle_beta   90.00
_cell.angle_gamma   90.00
#
_symmetry.space_group_name_H-M   'P 1'
#
loop_
_entity.id
_entity.type
_entity.pdbx_description
1 polymer ?
#
loop_
_entity_poly.entity_id
_entity_poly.type
_entity_poly.pdbx_seq_one_letter_code
_entity_poly.pdbx_strand_id
1 'polypeptide(L)'
;MPIVTISRQAYTQATKVAERVAEKLGFQCVSRGVLIEASEEFNVPEVKLLQALRDAPFVLDRITFGRERYTAYIQAALLHHLQSDNVVYHGLAGHHLVKGIAHVLKVRIIGNMEDRVKIVMRRAEVFEQAALAMKGLSMPGLSRPGAPRPISKEKALQVIEESEETRRKWGLHLYGVDTHDPGLYDLVIHINKLSVDDAADLICRAAGMDTFQATRESQQAMDDLFLAANIKAKLVERHPRVAVTANEGIVYVALEGGSARGGL
;
A
#
# COMPACT_ATOMS: atom_id res chain seq x y z
N MET A 1 10.41 -16.21 -10.15
CA MET A 1 11.20 -14.95 -10.12
C MET A 1 10.73 -14.12 -8.92
N PRO A 2 11.51 -13.13 -8.41
CA PRO A 2 11.13 -12.44 -7.18
C PRO A 2 9.99 -11.44 -7.38
N ILE A 3 9.30 -11.17 -6.28
CA ILE A 3 8.39 -10.04 -6.11
C ILE A 3 9.08 -9.03 -5.20
N VAL A 4 8.99 -7.75 -5.50
CA VAL A 4 9.56 -6.69 -4.66
C VAL A 4 8.43 -5.82 -4.11
N THR A 5 8.33 -5.71 -2.79
CA THR A 5 7.39 -4.77 -2.14
C THR A 5 8.16 -3.62 -1.51
N ILE A 6 7.81 -2.38 -1.87
CA ILE A 6 8.48 -1.18 -1.38
C ILE A 6 7.54 -0.37 -0.49
N SER A 7 7.78 -0.44 0.82
CA SER A 7 7.19 0.44 1.82
C SER A 7 8.00 1.74 1.96
N ARG A 8 7.41 2.77 2.54
CA ARG A 8 8.11 4.06 2.63
C ARG A 8 7.68 4.90 3.82
N GLN A 9 8.58 5.75 4.27
CA GLN A 9 8.20 6.95 5.01
C GLN A 9 7.47 7.93 4.08
N ALA A 10 6.60 8.73 4.66
CA ALA A 10 5.89 9.78 3.92
C ALA A 10 6.86 10.78 3.30
N TYR A 11 6.57 11.23 2.09
CA TYR A 11 7.33 12.26 1.39
C TYR A 11 8.81 11.91 1.14
N THR A 12 9.14 10.64 0.93
CA THR A 12 10.43 10.20 0.38
C THR A 12 10.35 10.05 -1.15
N GLN A 13 11.47 9.79 -1.80
CA GLN A 13 11.54 9.51 -3.24
C GLN A 13 11.29 8.02 -3.58
N ALA A 14 10.66 7.26 -2.69
CA ALA A 14 10.47 5.82 -2.85
C ALA A 14 9.70 5.42 -4.13
N THR A 15 8.79 6.27 -4.61
CA THR A 15 8.10 6.04 -5.90
C THR A 15 9.11 5.98 -7.04
N LYS A 16 10.05 6.94 -7.10
CA LYS A 16 11.10 6.94 -8.12
C LYS A 16 12.02 5.72 -8.01
N VAL A 17 12.33 5.29 -6.77
CA VAL A 17 13.11 4.07 -6.55
C VAL A 17 12.36 2.85 -7.09
N ALA A 18 11.06 2.73 -6.81
CA ALA A 18 10.25 1.62 -7.29
C ALA A 18 10.18 1.56 -8.82
N GLU A 19 9.93 2.70 -9.47
CA GLU A 19 9.92 2.83 -10.92
C GLU A 19 11.28 2.44 -11.51
N ARG A 20 12.38 2.89 -10.88
CA ARG A 20 13.73 2.58 -11.33
C ARG A 20 14.12 1.11 -11.14
N VAL A 21 13.69 0.48 -10.05
CA VAL A 21 13.85 -0.96 -9.84
C VAL A 21 13.09 -1.75 -10.89
N ALA A 22 11.83 -1.38 -11.15
CA ALA A 22 11.02 -2.05 -12.16
C ALA A 22 11.62 -1.94 -13.56
N GLU A 23 12.11 -0.75 -13.93
CA GLU A 23 12.82 -0.52 -15.20
C GLU A 23 14.07 -1.41 -15.33
N LYS A 24 14.94 -1.43 -14.29
CA LYS A 24 16.18 -2.21 -14.30
C LYS A 24 15.96 -3.72 -14.35
N LEU A 25 14.91 -4.22 -13.70
CA LEU A 25 14.57 -5.64 -13.66
C LEU A 25 13.68 -6.08 -14.84
N GLY A 26 13.09 -5.14 -15.59
CA GLY A 26 12.07 -5.43 -16.59
C GLY A 26 10.75 -5.93 -15.98
N PHE A 27 10.44 -5.50 -14.74
CA PHE A 27 9.26 -5.90 -13.98
C PHE A 27 8.12 -4.91 -14.14
N GLN A 28 6.89 -5.38 -13.96
CA GLN A 28 5.73 -4.51 -13.86
C GLN A 28 5.79 -3.66 -12.58
N CYS A 29 5.58 -2.35 -12.71
CA CYS A 29 5.48 -1.45 -11.56
C CYS A 29 4.02 -1.23 -11.20
N VAL A 30 3.61 -1.73 -10.04
CA VAL A 30 2.22 -1.70 -9.57
C VAL A 30 2.10 -0.78 -8.36
N SER A 31 1.09 0.07 -8.35
CA SER A 31 0.87 1.01 -7.24
C SER A 31 -0.64 1.24 -7.01
N ARG A 32 -1.05 2.47 -7.19
CA ARG A 32 -2.44 2.89 -6.97
C ARG A 32 -3.45 2.28 -7.96
N GLY A 33 -2.99 1.77 -9.10
CA GLY A 33 -3.83 1.10 -10.10
C GLY A 33 -4.67 -0.04 -9.51
N VAL A 34 -4.13 -0.75 -8.54
CA VAL A 34 -4.85 -1.79 -7.77
C VAL A 34 -6.18 -1.29 -7.18
N LEU A 35 -6.27 0.00 -6.79
CA LEU A 35 -7.52 0.55 -6.25
C LEU A 35 -8.57 0.76 -7.33
N ILE A 36 -8.15 1.11 -8.54
CA ILE A 36 -9.04 1.29 -9.69
C ILE A 36 -9.62 -0.08 -10.06
N GLU A 37 -8.79 -1.10 -10.17
CA GLU A 37 -9.20 -2.47 -10.48
C GLU A 37 -10.14 -3.03 -9.40
N ALA A 38 -9.80 -2.88 -8.11
CA ALA A 38 -10.71 -3.25 -7.03
C ALA A 38 -12.04 -2.49 -7.09
N SER A 39 -12.03 -1.23 -7.53
CA SER A 39 -13.24 -0.43 -7.73
C SER A 39 -14.14 -1.01 -8.82
N GLU A 40 -13.56 -1.42 -9.93
CA GLU A 40 -14.27 -1.99 -11.07
C GLU A 40 -14.77 -3.40 -10.76
N GLU A 41 -13.90 -4.28 -10.26
CA GLU A 41 -14.22 -5.69 -9.97
C GLU A 41 -15.33 -5.84 -8.92
N PHE A 42 -15.26 -5.06 -7.84
CA PHE A 42 -16.19 -5.17 -6.71
C PHE A 42 -17.31 -4.13 -6.73
N ASN A 43 -17.41 -3.33 -7.81
CA ASN A 43 -18.40 -2.27 -7.98
C ASN A 43 -18.50 -1.33 -6.77
N VAL A 44 -17.35 -0.89 -6.27
CA VAL A 44 -17.21 0.02 -5.12
C VAL A 44 -16.50 1.30 -5.57
N PRO A 45 -17.04 2.50 -5.31
CA PRO A 45 -16.36 3.74 -5.70
C PRO A 45 -14.92 3.82 -5.17
N GLU A 46 -13.95 4.12 -6.05
CA GLU A 46 -12.52 4.25 -5.71
C GLU A 46 -12.31 5.16 -4.49
N VAL A 47 -13.11 6.21 -4.38
CA VAL A 47 -13.08 7.14 -3.24
C VAL A 47 -13.28 6.45 -1.90
N LYS A 48 -14.13 5.43 -1.83
CA LYS A 48 -14.37 4.65 -0.61
C LYS A 48 -13.19 3.73 -0.28
N LEU A 49 -12.58 3.13 -1.30
CA LEU A 49 -11.34 2.34 -1.14
C LEU A 49 -10.18 3.22 -0.67
N LEU A 50 -10.06 4.43 -1.24
CA LEU A 50 -9.07 5.42 -0.80
C LEU A 50 -9.30 5.89 0.63
N GLN A 51 -10.56 6.11 1.03
CA GLN A 51 -10.91 6.47 2.40
C GLN A 51 -10.55 5.34 3.36
N ALA A 52 -10.88 4.09 3.03
CA ALA A 52 -10.52 2.93 3.83
C ALA A 52 -9.00 2.80 4.06
N LEU A 53 -8.18 3.29 3.12
CA LEU A 53 -6.73 3.33 3.23
C LEU A 53 -6.17 4.59 3.90
N ARG A 54 -6.94 5.69 3.91
CA ARG A 54 -6.50 7.00 4.42
C ARG A 54 -6.97 7.31 5.81
N ASP A 55 -8.23 6.96 6.10
CA ASP A 55 -8.87 7.40 7.32
C ASP A 55 -8.39 6.55 8.50
N ALA A 56 -8.03 7.25 9.56
CA ALA A 56 -7.75 6.62 10.84
C ALA A 56 -8.98 5.80 11.29
N PRO A 57 -8.77 4.74 12.08
CA PRO A 57 -9.78 3.75 12.44
C PRO A 57 -11.12 4.31 12.92
N PHE A 58 -11.14 5.51 13.48
CA PHE A 58 -12.31 6.15 14.10
C PHE A 58 -13.45 6.51 13.15
N VAL A 59 -13.19 6.71 11.85
CA VAL A 59 -14.24 7.12 10.90
C VAL A 59 -14.93 5.89 10.30
N LEU A 60 -14.20 4.80 10.12
CA LEU A 60 -14.70 3.57 9.51
C LEU A 60 -15.47 2.68 10.51
N ASP A 61 -15.18 2.78 11.81
CA ASP A 61 -15.93 2.06 12.86
C ASP A 61 -17.41 2.50 12.96
N ARG A 62 -17.75 3.67 12.40
CA ARG A 62 -19.15 4.13 12.29
C ARG A 62 -19.90 3.49 11.12
N ILE A 63 -19.20 2.91 10.15
CA ILE A 63 -19.80 2.19 9.03
C ILE A 63 -19.63 0.69 9.33
N THR A 64 -20.63 0.08 9.90
CA THR A 64 -20.67 -1.35 10.23
C THR A 64 -20.06 -2.18 9.10
N PHE A 65 -18.89 -2.82 9.35
CA PHE A 65 -18.20 -3.76 8.46
C PHE A 65 -17.64 -3.24 7.12
N GLY A 66 -17.66 -1.94 6.86
CA GLY A 66 -17.11 -1.40 5.60
C GLY A 66 -15.60 -1.61 5.46
N ARG A 67 -14.88 -1.66 6.57
CA ARG A 67 -13.43 -1.79 6.62
C ARG A 67 -12.94 -3.18 6.20
N GLU A 68 -13.49 -4.24 6.81
CA GLU A 68 -13.15 -5.62 6.50
C GLU A 68 -13.41 -5.90 5.02
N ARG A 69 -14.52 -5.41 4.50
CA ARG A 69 -14.91 -5.52 3.10
C ARG A 69 -13.91 -4.85 2.17
N TYR A 70 -13.61 -3.57 2.39
CA TYR A 70 -12.69 -2.83 1.52
C TYR A 70 -11.25 -3.35 1.60
N THR A 71 -10.80 -3.78 2.78
CA THR A 71 -9.50 -4.43 2.93
C THR A 71 -9.43 -5.74 2.14
N ALA A 72 -10.48 -6.56 2.19
CA ALA A 72 -10.54 -7.81 1.43
C ALA A 72 -10.51 -7.57 -0.09
N TYR A 73 -11.22 -6.56 -0.59
CA TYR A 73 -11.22 -6.20 -2.00
C TYR A 73 -9.84 -5.73 -2.48
N ILE A 74 -9.20 -4.83 -1.74
CA ILE A 74 -7.86 -4.35 -2.06
C ILE A 74 -6.85 -5.49 -1.99
N GLN A 75 -6.99 -6.40 -1.03
CA GLN A 75 -6.11 -7.56 -0.91
C GLN A 75 -6.24 -8.50 -2.11
N ALA A 76 -7.47 -8.82 -2.52
CA ALA A 76 -7.71 -9.67 -3.68
C ALA A 76 -7.13 -9.08 -4.97
N ALA A 77 -7.40 -7.81 -5.25
CA ALA A 77 -6.86 -7.11 -6.41
C ALA A 77 -5.32 -7.01 -6.40
N LEU A 78 -4.71 -6.74 -5.25
CA LEU A 78 -3.25 -6.72 -5.14
C LEU A 78 -2.63 -8.09 -5.39
N LEU A 79 -3.17 -9.13 -4.78
CA LEU A 79 -2.64 -10.49 -4.92
C LEU A 79 -2.81 -11.02 -6.35
N HIS A 80 -3.82 -10.58 -7.08
CA HIS A 80 -3.96 -10.87 -8.51
C HIS A 80 -2.72 -10.45 -9.30
N HIS A 81 -2.19 -9.25 -9.05
CA HIS A 81 -0.94 -8.81 -9.68
C HIS A 81 0.28 -9.59 -9.20
N LEU A 82 0.36 -9.85 -7.88
CA LEU A 82 1.54 -10.47 -7.29
C LEU A 82 1.68 -11.95 -7.66
N GLN A 83 0.59 -12.63 -8.01
CA GLN A 83 0.61 -14.03 -8.45
C GLN A 83 1.46 -14.24 -9.71
N SER A 84 1.55 -13.22 -10.57
CA SER A 84 2.28 -13.32 -11.84
C SER A 84 3.80 -13.23 -11.69
N ASP A 85 4.36 -13.04 -10.50
CA ASP A 85 5.78 -12.72 -10.28
C ASP A 85 6.24 -11.47 -11.06
N ASN A 86 7.52 -11.16 -11.04
CA ASN A 86 8.10 -10.02 -11.80
C ASN A 86 7.40 -8.67 -11.54
N VAL A 87 6.99 -8.45 -10.31
CA VAL A 87 6.25 -7.25 -9.91
C VAL A 87 7.04 -6.46 -8.88
N VAL A 88 7.11 -5.16 -9.08
CA VAL A 88 7.50 -4.18 -8.06
C VAL A 88 6.24 -3.47 -7.59
N TYR A 89 5.78 -3.79 -6.40
CA TYR A 89 4.67 -3.10 -5.77
C TYR A 89 5.16 -1.99 -4.84
N HIS A 90 4.67 -0.78 -5.01
CA HIS A 90 4.92 0.30 -4.07
C HIS A 90 3.62 0.94 -3.60
N GLY A 91 3.32 0.81 -2.34
CA GLY A 91 2.06 1.32 -1.81
C GLY A 91 1.89 1.06 -0.32
N LEU A 92 0.65 1.14 0.12
CA LEU A 92 0.28 0.84 1.49
C LEU A 92 0.26 -0.69 1.69
N ALA A 93 0.93 -1.12 2.76
CA ALA A 93 0.79 -2.45 3.35
C ALA A 93 1.12 -3.68 2.50
N GLY A 94 1.67 -3.54 1.29
CA GLY A 94 1.99 -4.69 0.44
C GLY A 94 2.78 -5.80 1.16
N HIS A 95 3.77 -5.42 1.95
CA HIS A 95 4.58 -6.35 2.74
C HIS A 95 3.80 -7.13 3.82
N HIS A 96 2.65 -6.60 4.29
CA HIS A 96 1.77 -7.32 5.22
C HIS A 96 0.87 -8.32 4.50
N LEU A 97 0.43 -7.98 3.30
CA LEU A 97 -0.48 -8.81 2.52
C LEU A 97 0.18 -10.07 1.96
N VAL A 98 1.52 -10.09 1.86
CA VAL A 98 2.32 -11.22 1.38
C VAL A 98 3.16 -11.87 2.48
N LYS A 99 2.69 -11.77 3.72
CA LYS A 99 3.37 -12.40 4.86
C LYS A 99 3.49 -13.92 4.66
N GLY A 100 4.70 -14.43 4.85
CA GLY A 100 4.97 -15.86 4.72
C GLY A 100 5.37 -16.32 3.32
N ILE A 101 5.36 -15.45 2.32
CA ILE A 101 5.80 -15.79 0.96
C ILE A 101 7.31 -15.57 0.85
N ALA A 102 8.07 -16.64 0.66
CA ALA A 102 9.53 -16.61 0.74
C ALA A 102 10.20 -15.83 -0.38
N HIS A 103 9.66 -15.83 -1.62
CA HIS A 103 10.23 -15.14 -2.76
C HIS A 103 9.84 -13.65 -2.87
N VAL A 104 9.33 -13.06 -1.80
CA VAL A 104 9.01 -11.63 -1.73
C VAL A 104 10.09 -10.88 -0.97
N LEU A 105 10.80 -10.00 -1.67
CA LEU A 105 11.74 -9.04 -1.07
C LEU A 105 10.96 -7.84 -0.51
N LYS A 106 11.02 -7.65 0.81
CA LYS A 106 10.34 -6.55 1.51
C LYS A 106 11.32 -5.43 1.79
N VAL A 107 11.11 -4.30 1.15
CA VAL A 107 12.00 -3.13 1.24
C VAL A 107 11.28 -1.97 1.93
N ARG A 108 12.01 -1.23 2.77
CA ARG A 108 11.57 0.04 3.31
C ARG A 108 12.50 1.16 2.90
N ILE A 109 11.95 2.21 2.33
CA ILE A 109 12.69 3.44 2.01
C ILE A 109 12.41 4.49 3.07
N ILE A 110 13.46 4.98 3.69
CA ILE A 110 13.44 6.09 4.66
C ILE A 110 14.24 7.27 4.13
N GLY A 111 14.02 8.45 4.66
CA GLY A 111 14.73 9.67 4.26
C GLY A 111 14.88 10.65 5.42
N ASN A 112 15.83 11.56 5.33
CA ASN A 112 15.98 12.57 6.36
C ASN A 112 14.84 13.60 6.34
N MET A 113 14.61 14.22 7.48
CA MET A 113 13.47 15.13 7.67
C MET A 113 13.58 16.37 6.79
N GLU A 114 14.78 16.89 6.59
CA GLU A 114 14.97 18.11 5.80
C GLU A 114 14.58 17.95 4.33
N ASP A 115 14.94 16.83 3.72
CA ASP A 115 14.60 16.56 2.32
C ASP A 115 13.10 16.26 2.17
N ARG A 116 12.51 15.59 3.14
CA ARG A 116 11.06 15.35 3.19
C ARG A 116 10.30 16.65 3.30
N VAL A 117 10.75 17.60 4.12
CA VAL A 117 10.18 18.95 4.25
C VAL A 117 10.25 19.69 2.91
N LYS A 118 11.41 19.68 2.23
CA LYS A 118 11.56 20.29 0.90
C LYS A 118 10.56 19.71 -0.11
N ILE A 119 10.34 18.39 -0.07
CA ILE A 119 9.36 17.72 -0.96
C ILE A 119 7.93 18.18 -0.65
N VAL A 120 7.55 18.30 0.62
CA VAL A 120 6.21 18.79 1.01
C VAL A 120 6.00 20.23 0.53
N MET A 121 6.95 21.11 0.81
CA MET A 121 6.90 22.52 0.41
C MET A 121 6.76 22.66 -1.11
N ARG A 122 7.60 21.96 -1.88
CA ARG A 122 7.55 21.97 -3.35
C ARG A 122 6.22 21.44 -3.90
N ARG A 123 5.65 20.39 -3.31
CA ARG A 123 4.33 19.89 -3.73
C ARG A 123 3.22 20.89 -3.46
N ALA A 124 3.23 21.57 -2.32
CA ALA A 124 2.26 22.60 -2.00
C ALA A 124 2.31 23.74 -3.03
N GLU A 125 3.49 24.20 -3.41
CA GLU A 125 3.67 25.23 -4.47
C GLU A 125 3.08 24.78 -5.81
N VAL A 126 3.34 23.54 -6.24
CA VAL A 126 2.81 22.99 -7.50
C VAL A 126 1.28 22.88 -7.46
N PHE A 127 0.71 22.40 -6.36
CA PHE A 127 -0.75 22.32 -6.21
C PHE A 127 -1.41 23.70 -6.24
N GLU A 128 -0.80 24.69 -5.62
CA GLU A 128 -1.33 26.04 -5.56
C GLU A 128 -1.25 26.72 -6.94
N GLN A 129 -0.14 26.54 -7.66
CA GLN A 129 0.00 27.03 -9.04
C GLN A 129 -1.03 26.39 -9.97
N ALA A 130 -1.25 25.07 -9.86
CA ALA A 130 -2.26 24.37 -10.65
C ALA A 130 -3.69 24.87 -10.34
N ALA A 131 -4.00 25.10 -9.06
CA ALA A 131 -5.29 25.64 -8.63
C ALA A 131 -5.52 27.07 -9.14
N LEU A 132 -4.47 27.89 -9.20
CA LEU A 132 -4.54 29.24 -9.77
C LEU A 132 -4.74 29.21 -11.30
N ALA A 133 -4.04 28.31 -12.00
CA ALA A 133 -4.20 28.13 -13.43
C ALA A 133 -5.63 27.67 -13.79
N MET A 134 -6.23 26.76 -13.01
CA MET A 134 -7.62 26.33 -13.19
C MET A 134 -8.62 27.47 -12.88
N LYS A 135 -8.34 28.35 -11.90
CA LYS A 135 -9.19 29.51 -11.58
C LYS A 135 -9.09 30.64 -12.60
N GLY A 136 -7.97 30.74 -13.32
CA GLY A 136 -7.81 31.68 -14.45
C GLY A 136 -8.74 31.38 -15.65
N LEU A 137 -9.33 30.18 -15.68
CA LEU A 137 -10.36 29.77 -16.63
C LEU A 137 -11.79 30.08 -16.13
N SER A 138 -11.97 30.68 -14.95
CA SER A 138 -13.27 30.90 -14.30
C SER A 138 -13.72 32.37 -14.43
N MET A 139 -14.90 32.52 -14.94
CA MET A 139 -15.90 33.60 -14.97
C MET A 139 -15.59 34.95 -14.28
N PRO A 140 -16.00 36.08 -14.90
CA PRO A 140 -15.91 37.41 -14.31
C PRO A 140 -16.84 37.53 -13.09
N GLY A 141 -16.27 37.88 -11.94
CA GLY A 141 -17.06 38.20 -10.73
C GLY A 141 -16.57 37.63 -9.42
N LEU A 142 -15.58 36.70 -9.38
CA LEU A 142 -15.04 36.22 -8.14
C LEU A 142 -13.74 36.95 -7.75
N SER A 143 -13.71 37.49 -6.54
CA SER A 143 -12.53 38.12 -5.94
C SER A 143 -11.29 37.30 -6.12
N ARG A 144 -10.19 37.88 -6.62
CA ARG A 144 -8.88 37.22 -6.76
C ARG A 144 -8.45 36.69 -5.40
N PRO A 145 -8.20 35.39 -5.26
CA PRO A 145 -7.48 34.88 -4.09
C PRO A 145 -6.10 35.52 -4.09
N GLY A 146 -5.61 35.89 -2.91
CA GLY A 146 -4.26 36.43 -2.75
C GLY A 146 -3.20 35.47 -3.34
N ALA A 147 -2.01 36.03 -3.60
CA ALA A 147 -0.87 35.26 -4.10
C ALA A 147 -0.65 33.98 -3.26
N PRO A 148 -0.21 32.87 -3.91
CA PRO A 148 0.05 31.62 -3.22
C PRO A 148 0.97 31.88 -2.02
N ARG A 149 0.57 31.43 -0.84
CA ARG A 149 1.43 31.51 0.34
C ARG A 149 2.21 30.21 0.44
N PRO A 150 3.55 30.26 0.34
CA PRO A 150 4.36 29.07 0.52
C PRO A 150 4.06 28.47 1.89
N ILE A 151 3.88 27.15 1.93
CA ILE A 151 3.70 26.46 3.20
C ILE A 151 4.95 26.64 4.06
N SER A 152 4.78 26.97 5.35
CA SER A 152 5.92 27.14 6.26
C SER A 152 6.59 25.81 6.56
N LYS A 153 7.85 25.86 7.01
CA LYS A 153 8.61 24.67 7.44
C LYS A 153 7.90 23.94 8.58
N GLU A 154 7.34 24.66 9.53
CA GLU A 154 6.59 24.13 10.68
C GLU A 154 5.35 23.39 10.21
N LYS A 155 4.62 23.97 9.25
CA LYS A 155 3.44 23.31 8.69
C LYS A 155 3.82 22.07 7.86
N ALA A 156 4.93 22.10 7.14
CA ALA A 156 5.42 20.93 6.42
C ALA A 156 5.82 19.79 7.38
N LEU A 157 6.47 20.11 8.50
CA LEU A 157 6.77 19.14 9.56
C LEU A 157 5.50 18.50 10.12
N GLN A 158 4.51 19.31 10.47
CA GLN A 158 3.22 18.83 10.97
C GLN A 158 2.55 17.86 9.96
N VAL A 159 2.53 18.20 8.68
CA VAL A 159 1.98 17.34 7.61
C VAL A 159 2.71 16.00 7.52
N ILE A 160 4.03 16.01 7.69
CA ILE A 160 4.83 14.77 7.69
C ILE A 160 4.50 13.91 8.90
N GLU A 161 4.48 14.48 10.09
CA GLU A 161 4.19 13.78 11.36
C GLU A 161 2.77 13.19 11.36
N GLU A 162 1.77 13.96 10.96
CA GLU A 162 0.39 13.49 10.82
C GLU A 162 0.27 12.32 9.83
N SER A 163 1.00 12.39 8.70
CA SER A 163 1.01 11.32 7.71
C SER A 163 1.69 10.04 8.22
N GLU A 164 2.78 10.16 8.96
CA GLU A 164 3.48 9.01 9.56
C GLU A 164 2.62 8.36 10.65
N GLU A 165 2.05 9.17 11.54
CA GLU A 165 1.21 8.67 12.62
C GLU A 165 -0.06 7.98 12.08
N THR A 166 -0.66 8.53 11.03
CA THR A 166 -1.80 7.90 10.35
C THR A 166 -1.42 6.53 9.80
N ARG A 167 -0.26 6.40 9.14
CA ARG A 167 0.24 5.13 8.60
C ARG A 167 0.55 4.12 9.69
N ARG A 168 1.17 4.59 10.79
CA ARG A 168 1.49 3.76 11.94
C ARG A 168 0.21 3.20 12.59
N LYS A 169 -0.76 4.08 12.89
CA LYS A 169 -2.08 3.67 13.43
C LYS A 169 -2.79 2.68 12.53
N TRP A 170 -2.70 2.89 11.23
CA TRP A 170 -3.29 1.99 10.24
C TRP A 170 -2.63 0.60 10.27
N GLY A 171 -1.30 0.53 10.33
CA GLY A 171 -0.56 -0.74 10.45
C GLY A 171 -0.90 -1.49 11.74
N LEU A 172 -0.89 -0.79 12.87
CA LEU A 172 -1.25 -1.36 14.18
C LEU A 172 -2.68 -1.90 14.20
N HIS A 173 -3.61 -1.13 13.63
CA HIS A 173 -5.03 -1.47 13.69
C HIS A 173 -5.43 -2.60 12.74
N LEU A 174 -4.90 -2.64 11.50
CA LEU A 174 -5.25 -3.66 10.52
C LEU A 174 -4.43 -4.95 10.65
N TYR A 175 -3.17 -4.82 11.03
CA TYR A 175 -2.23 -5.95 10.99
C TYR A 175 -1.55 -6.24 12.32
N GLY A 176 -1.83 -5.43 13.36
CA GLY A 176 -1.23 -5.59 14.68
C GLY A 176 0.28 -5.30 14.72
N VAL A 177 0.81 -4.54 13.74
CA VAL A 177 2.24 -4.30 13.60
C VAL A 177 2.57 -2.82 13.50
N ASP A 178 3.68 -2.41 14.12
CA ASP A 178 4.23 -1.07 13.94
C ASP A 178 5.05 -1.02 12.64
N THR A 179 4.62 -0.22 11.69
CA THR A 179 5.31 -0.05 10.40
C THR A 179 6.72 0.53 10.54
N HIS A 180 7.10 1.03 11.72
CA HIS A 180 8.45 1.50 11.98
C HIS A 180 9.41 0.38 12.40
N ASP A 181 8.90 -0.80 12.76
CA ASP A 181 9.72 -1.95 13.12
C ASP A 181 10.55 -2.40 11.91
N PRO A 182 11.90 -2.32 11.96
CA PRO A 182 12.76 -2.78 10.88
C PRO A 182 12.67 -4.30 10.65
N GLY A 183 12.26 -5.09 11.65
CA GLY A 183 12.08 -6.53 11.54
C GLY A 183 10.98 -6.97 10.56
N LEU A 184 10.16 -6.04 10.07
CA LEU A 184 9.15 -6.29 9.04
C LEU A 184 9.73 -6.31 7.62
N TYR A 185 11.00 -5.92 7.44
CA TYR A 185 11.62 -5.68 6.14
C TYR A 185 12.94 -6.45 6.03
N ASP A 186 13.20 -6.97 4.84
CA ASP A 186 14.47 -7.62 4.52
C ASP A 186 15.56 -6.59 4.25
N LEU A 187 15.19 -5.38 3.80
CA LEU A 187 16.09 -4.30 3.47
C LEU A 187 15.51 -2.93 3.86
N VAL A 188 16.25 -2.15 4.62
CA VAL A 188 15.91 -0.75 4.95
C VAL A 188 16.96 0.17 4.35
N ILE A 189 16.55 1.06 3.43
CA ILE A 189 17.48 1.97 2.73
C ILE A 189 17.17 3.41 3.10
N HIS A 190 18.19 4.12 3.58
CA HIS A 190 18.11 5.54 3.87
C HIS A 190 18.59 6.35 2.65
N ILE A 191 17.64 7.01 1.98
CA ILE A 191 17.93 7.91 0.86
C ILE A 191 18.36 9.27 1.40
N ASN A 192 19.62 9.58 1.23
CA ASN A 192 20.25 10.86 1.50
C ASN A 192 21.58 10.93 0.75
N LYS A 193 22.60 10.19 1.26
CA LYS A 193 23.86 10.02 0.54
C LYS A 193 23.70 9.07 -0.65
N LEU A 194 22.87 8.05 -0.49
CA LEU A 194 22.49 7.17 -1.59
C LEU A 194 21.48 7.89 -2.48
N SER A 195 21.76 7.86 -3.77
CA SER A 195 20.83 8.34 -4.80
C SER A 195 19.67 7.36 -5.02
N VAL A 196 18.70 7.74 -5.84
CA VAL A 196 17.63 6.86 -6.30
C VAL A 196 18.21 5.66 -7.06
N ASP A 197 19.24 5.90 -7.90
CA ASP A 197 19.88 4.84 -8.69
C ASP A 197 20.68 3.89 -7.80
N ASP A 198 21.43 4.37 -6.82
CA ASP A 198 22.16 3.53 -5.86
C ASP A 198 21.20 2.64 -5.07
N ALA A 199 20.07 3.20 -4.60
CA ALA A 199 19.05 2.46 -3.90
C ALA A 199 18.42 1.39 -4.79
N ALA A 200 18.14 1.72 -6.05
CA ALA A 200 17.61 0.75 -7.01
C ALA A 200 18.61 -0.38 -7.29
N ASP A 201 19.91 -0.08 -7.44
CA ASP A 201 20.94 -1.09 -7.65
C ASP A 201 21.06 -2.07 -6.48
N LEU A 202 20.99 -1.57 -5.24
CA LEU A 202 21.00 -2.40 -4.04
C LEU A 202 19.77 -3.34 -4.02
N ILE A 203 18.59 -2.83 -4.34
CA ILE A 203 17.36 -3.62 -4.39
C ILE A 203 17.42 -4.66 -5.50
N CYS A 204 17.86 -4.30 -6.71
CA CYS A 204 18.00 -5.24 -7.82
C CYS A 204 18.99 -6.36 -7.50
N ARG A 205 20.10 -6.02 -6.84
CA ARG A 205 21.09 -7.02 -6.41
C ARG A 205 20.50 -7.97 -5.36
N ALA A 206 19.76 -7.45 -4.37
CA ALA A 206 19.08 -8.27 -3.36
C ALA A 206 18.02 -9.17 -4.01
N ALA A 207 17.20 -8.63 -4.91
CA ALA A 207 16.18 -9.40 -5.63
C ALA A 207 16.78 -10.55 -6.47
N GLY A 208 18.03 -10.41 -6.93
CA GLY A 208 18.75 -11.45 -7.68
C GLY A 208 19.34 -12.57 -6.81
N MET A 209 19.26 -12.49 -5.48
CA MET A 209 19.78 -13.54 -4.60
C MET A 209 18.88 -14.78 -4.62
N ASP A 210 19.47 -15.97 -4.50
CA ASP A 210 18.76 -17.25 -4.52
C ASP A 210 17.63 -17.33 -3.48
N THR A 211 17.82 -16.70 -2.33
CA THR A 211 16.83 -16.63 -1.24
C THR A 211 15.48 -16.01 -1.68
N PHE A 212 15.51 -15.12 -2.67
CA PHE A 212 14.30 -14.46 -3.18
C PHE A 212 13.82 -15.04 -4.51
N GLN A 213 14.41 -16.15 -4.99
CA GLN A 213 13.88 -16.80 -6.18
C GLN A 213 12.66 -17.66 -5.82
N ALA A 214 11.66 -17.64 -6.71
CA ALA A 214 10.47 -18.44 -6.52
C ALA A 214 10.82 -19.94 -6.56
N THR A 215 10.37 -20.66 -5.55
CA THR A 215 10.36 -22.12 -5.51
C THR A 215 8.93 -22.63 -5.74
N ARG A 216 8.79 -23.94 -5.98
CA ARG A 216 7.47 -24.55 -6.11
C ARG A 216 6.62 -24.36 -4.85
N GLU A 217 7.23 -24.48 -3.69
CA GLU A 217 6.58 -24.33 -2.38
C GLU A 217 6.13 -22.88 -2.17
N SER A 218 6.99 -21.89 -2.48
CA SER A 218 6.67 -20.50 -2.31
C SER A 218 5.64 -20.00 -3.32
N GLN A 219 5.62 -20.56 -4.52
CA GLN A 219 4.58 -20.28 -5.52
C GLN A 219 3.23 -20.87 -5.08
N GLN A 220 3.22 -22.12 -4.59
CA GLN A 220 2.00 -22.72 -4.04
C GLN A 220 1.45 -21.89 -2.89
N ALA A 221 2.31 -21.39 -1.99
CA ALA A 221 1.89 -20.52 -0.90
C ALA A 221 1.27 -19.19 -1.41
N MET A 222 1.78 -18.63 -2.51
CA MET A 222 1.20 -17.45 -3.15
C MET A 222 -0.16 -17.77 -3.77
N ASP A 223 -0.30 -18.89 -4.46
CA ASP A 223 -1.56 -19.33 -5.07
C ASP A 223 -2.63 -19.57 -4.01
N ASP A 224 -2.27 -20.20 -2.90
CA ASP A 224 -3.17 -20.41 -1.76
C ASP A 224 -3.59 -19.09 -1.12
N LEU A 225 -2.67 -18.16 -0.95
CA LEU A 225 -2.95 -16.82 -0.40
C LEU A 225 -3.91 -16.05 -1.32
N PHE A 226 -3.69 -16.10 -2.63
CA PHE A 226 -4.55 -15.49 -3.64
C PHE A 226 -5.94 -16.12 -3.64
N LEU A 227 -6.03 -17.45 -3.62
CA LEU A 227 -7.28 -18.20 -3.58
C LEU A 227 -8.11 -17.83 -2.34
N ALA A 228 -7.47 -17.81 -1.17
CA ALA A 228 -8.10 -17.43 0.09
C ALA A 228 -8.62 -15.98 0.06
N ALA A 229 -7.85 -15.04 -0.47
CA ALA A 229 -8.23 -13.63 -0.57
C ALA A 229 -9.42 -13.42 -1.51
N ASN A 230 -9.45 -14.08 -2.67
CA ASN A 230 -10.56 -14.01 -3.62
C ASN A 230 -11.85 -14.56 -3.03
N ILE A 231 -11.79 -15.68 -2.33
CA ILE A 231 -12.97 -16.25 -1.69
C ILE A 231 -13.44 -15.35 -0.56
N LYS A 232 -12.53 -14.81 0.25
CA LYS A 232 -12.86 -13.84 1.29
C LYS A 232 -13.54 -12.61 0.72
N ALA A 233 -13.04 -12.04 -0.37
CA ALA A 233 -13.63 -10.88 -1.03
C ALA A 233 -15.07 -11.12 -1.48
N LYS A 234 -15.39 -12.33 -1.94
CA LYS A 234 -16.77 -12.72 -2.35
C LYS A 234 -17.70 -12.95 -1.16
N LEU A 235 -17.17 -13.40 -0.02
CA LEU A 235 -17.95 -13.74 1.16
C LEU A 235 -18.15 -12.58 2.12
N VAL A 236 -17.22 -11.62 2.16
CA VAL A 236 -17.14 -10.56 3.16
C VAL A 236 -18.36 -9.62 3.18
N GLU A 237 -19.09 -9.51 2.10
CA GLU A 237 -20.31 -8.71 2.03
C GLU A 237 -21.43 -9.29 2.91
N ARG A 238 -21.59 -10.62 2.90
CA ARG A 238 -22.59 -11.34 3.69
C ARG A 238 -22.07 -11.76 5.07
N HIS A 239 -20.77 -12.01 5.16
CA HIS A 239 -20.07 -12.49 6.36
C HIS A 239 -18.83 -11.62 6.63
N PRO A 240 -18.98 -10.40 7.18
CA PRO A 240 -17.88 -9.44 7.32
C PRO A 240 -16.67 -9.96 8.10
N ARG A 241 -16.90 -10.85 9.05
CA ARG A 241 -15.87 -11.45 9.91
C ARG A 241 -15.43 -12.84 9.46
N VAL A 242 -15.73 -13.22 8.22
CA VAL A 242 -15.30 -14.51 7.68
C VAL A 242 -13.77 -14.61 7.69
N ALA A 243 -13.25 -15.69 8.23
CA ALA A 243 -11.85 -16.07 8.07
C ALA A 243 -11.76 -17.13 6.96
N VAL A 244 -10.85 -16.88 6.01
CA VAL A 244 -10.59 -17.79 4.89
C VAL A 244 -9.11 -18.04 4.82
N THR A 245 -8.71 -19.29 4.76
CA THR A 245 -7.34 -19.74 4.51
C THR A 245 -7.35 -20.79 3.43
N ALA A 246 -6.23 -21.01 2.76
CA ALA A 246 -6.06 -22.12 1.84
C ALA A 246 -4.71 -22.80 2.09
N ASN A 247 -4.65 -24.08 1.79
CA ASN A 247 -3.43 -24.87 1.84
C ASN A 247 -3.51 -25.95 0.77
N GLU A 248 -2.53 -26.02 -0.11
CA GLU A 248 -2.47 -26.96 -1.26
C GLU A 248 -3.75 -26.96 -2.10
N GLY A 249 -4.35 -25.76 -2.32
CA GLY A 249 -5.58 -25.57 -3.09
C GLY A 249 -6.87 -25.91 -2.33
N ILE A 250 -6.78 -26.39 -1.08
CA ILE A 250 -7.93 -26.69 -0.23
C ILE A 250 -8.27 -25.46 0.61
N VAL A 251 -9.52 -24.99 0.50
CA VAL A 251 -9.99 -23.78 1.17
C VAL A 251 -10.71 -24.12 2.47
N TYR A 252 -10.33 -23.44 3.53
CA TYR A 252 -10.97 -23.51 4.84
C TYR A 252 -11.69 -22.20 5.14
N VAL A 253 -12.98 -22.28 5.43
CA VAL A 253 -13.83 -21.13 5.72
C VAL A 253 -14.37 -21.25 7.14
N ALA A 254 -14.08 -20.24 7.98
CA ALA A 254 -14.63 -20.13 9.33
C ALA A 254 -15.56 -18.93 9.41
N LEU A 255 -16.81 -19.17 9.79
CA LEU A 255 -17.83 -18.14 10.00
C LEU A 255 -17.97 -17.88 11.51
N GLU A 256 -17.88 -16.62 11.95
CA GLU A 256 -18.22 -16.27 13.33
C GLU A 256 -19.74 -16.48 13.57
N GLY A 257 -20.08 -17.24 14.58
CA GLY A 257 -21.47 -17.48 15.01
C GLY A 257 -22.04 -18.86 14.73
N GLY A 258 -21.26 -19.75 14.11
CA GLY A 258 -21.62 -21.17 13.96
C GLY A 258 -21.31 -21.98 15.21
N SER A 259 -22.02 -21.74 16.33
CA SER A 259 -22.15 -22.77 17.36
C SER A 259 -22.83 -23.96 16.69
N ALA A 260 -22.09 -25.00 16.38
CA ALA A 260 -22.65 -26.29 16.02
C ALA A 260 -23.52 -26.77 17.20
N ARG A 261 -24.80 -26.48 17.18
CA ARG A 261 -25.75 -27.27 17.93
C ARG A 261 -25.84 -28.62 17.20
N GLY A 262 -24.89 -29.48 17.53
CA GLY A 262 -25.07 -30.91 17.37
C GLY A 262 -26.20 -31.29 18.30
N GLY A 263 -27.31 -31.69 17.71
CA GLY A 263 -28.45 -32.26 18.38
C GLY A 263 -28.85 -33.54 17.63
N LEU A 264 -28.45 -34.69 18.19
CA LEU A 264 -29.01 -36.02 18.10
C LEU A 264 -29.34 -36.56 16.72
#